data_2ed99c1f3fbe31a0194f688afdce56e6
#
_entry.id   2ed99c1f3fbe31a0194f688afdce56e6
#
_cell.length_a   1.000
_cell.length_b   1.000
_cell.length_c   1.000
_cell.angle_alpha   90.00
_cell.angle_beta   90.00
_cell.angle_gamma   90.00
#
_symmetry.space_group_name_H-M   'P 1'
#
loop_
_entity.id
_entity.type
_entity.pdbx_description
1 polymer ?
#
loop_
_entity_poly.entity_id
_entity_poly.type
_entity_poly.pdbx_seq_one_letter_code
_entity_poly.pdbx_strand_id
1 'polypeptide(L)'
;MPKKSSSVYETVDAWEAVWGDGVVPTWLAGMTVGFVLLFPLLKMMFPKTIKKHGAFLLAFEIVAFFPLFYCAYEGATAWWFKLDDFTTKEQRLYATSPHARNVLQCNFAFQTWDFFASMLHKETAAPEMLAHHLLAALLCYWAITMPYMHYYGV
;
A
#
# COMPACT_ATOMS: atom_id res chain seq x y z
N MET A 1 15.08 30.85 30.99
CA MET A 1 14.74 31.05 29.57
C MET A 1 13.88 29.86 29.14
N PRO A 2 12.64 30.07 28.72
CA PRO A 2 11.80 28.96 28.24
C PRO A 2 12.38 28.50 26.91
N LYS A 3 12.66 27.18 26.79
CA LYS A 3 12.98 26.52 25.52
C LYS A 3 11.84 26.81 24.54
N LYS A 4 12.13 27.47 23.43
CA LYS A 4 11.22 27.54 22.29
C LYS A 4 10.77 26.11 21.97
N SER A 5 9.50 25.84 22.11
CA SER A 5 8.81 24.70 21.54
C SER A 5 9.10 24.77 20.03
N SER A 6 10.02 23.94 19.55
CA SER A 6 10.16 23.69 18.12
C SER A 6 8.80 23.20 17.64
N SER A 7 8.27 23.86 16.62
CA SER A 7 6.99 23.52 16.03
C SER A 7 6.98 22.02 15.71
N VAL A 8 6.06 21.28 16.27
CA VAL A 8 5.87 19.82 16.12
C VAL A 8 5.51 19.44 14.67
N TYR A 9 5.35 20.41 13.80
CA TYR A 9 5.04 20.23 12.39
C TYR A 9 6.27 20.64 11.54
N GLU A 10 7.28 19.79 11.49
CA GLU A 10 8.17 19.80 10.35
C GLU A 10 7.30 19.40 9.15
N THR A 11 7.13 20.32 8.20
CA THR A 11 6.51 20.02 6.91
C THR A 11 7.44 19.06 6.17
N VAL A 12 7.15 17.76 6.27
CA VAL A 12 7.84 16.77 5.46
C VAL A 12 7.52 17.07 4.01
N ASP A 13 8.54 17.16 3.17
CA ASP A 13 8.33 17.26 1.74
C ASP A 13 7.50 16.04 1.30
N ALA A 14 6.29 16.29 0.79
CA ALA A 14 5.37 15.22 0.41
C ALA A 14 5.95 14.28 -0.65
N TRP A 15 6.80 14.81 -1.53
CA TRP A 15 7.50 14.00 -2.51
C TRP A 15 8.51 13.07 -1.85
N GLU A 16 9.34 13.60 -0.97
CA GLU A 16 10.35 12.84 -0.23
C GLU A 16 9.67 11.79 0.68
N ALA A 17 8.56 12.14 1.33
CA ALA A 17 7.82 11.21 2.20
C ALA A 17 7.29 9.98 1.45
N VAL A 18 6.86 10.14 0.20
CA VAL A 18 6.26 9.06 -0.59
C VAL A 18 7.31 8.31 -1.41
N TRP A 19 8.29 9.02 -1.99
CA TRP A 19 9.17 8.47 -3.01
C TRP A 19 10.63 8.33 -2.57
N GLY A 20 11.06 9.06 -1.53
CA GLY A 20 12.47 9.24 -1.17
C GLY A 20 13.17 7.97 -0.69
N ASP A 21 12.48 7.09 0.02
CA ASP A 21 13.05 5.82 0.51
C ASP A 21 12.99 4.66 -0.51
N GLY A 22 12.36 4.87 -1.66
CA GLY A 22 12.28 3.89 -2.74
C GLY A 22 11.27 2.75 -2.50
N VAL A 23 10.54 2.73 -1.39
CA VAL A 23 9.58 1.64 -1.07
C VAL A 23 8.43 1.61 -2.09
N VAL A 24 7.79 2.75 -2.34
CA VAL A 24 6.67 2.85 -3.28
C VAL A 24 7.09 2.46 -4.71
N PRO A 25 8.15 3.03 -5.31
CA PRO A 25 8.56 2.64 -6.64
C PRO A 25 9.01 1.18 -6.74
N THR A 26 9.60 0.61 -5.69
CA THR A 26 9.96 -0.81 -5.65
C THR A 26 8.73 -1.72 -5.73
N TRP A 27 7.67 -1.43 -4.96
CA TRP A 27 6.42 -2.17 -5.03
C TRP A 27 5.73 -2.03 -6.38
N LEU A 28 5.64 -0.81 -6.93
CA LEU A 28 5.05 -0.56 -8.26
C LEU A 28 5.78 -1.33 -9.36
N ALA A 29 7.12 -1.27 -9.35
CA ALA A 29 7.94 -1.99 -10.31
C ALA A 29 7.80 -3.52 -10.14
N GLY A 30 7.86 -4.02 -8.91
CA GLY A 30 7.73 -5.44 -8.60
C GLY A 30 6.40 -6.03 -9.05
N MET A 31 5.28 -5.36 -8.75
CA MET A 31 3.95 -5.78 -9.19
C MET A 31 3.82 -5.76 -10.72
N THR A 32 4.32 -4.69 -11.36
CA THR A 32 4.27 -4.57 -12.82
C THR A 32 5.08 -5.66 -13.51
N VAL A 33 6.33 -5.88 -13.09
CA VAL A 33 7.19 -6.93 -13.63
C VAL A 33 6.60 -8.30 -13.34
N GLY A 34 6.15 -8.54 -12.11
CA GLY A 34 5.49 -9.78 -11.72
C GLY A 34 4.28 -10.10 -12.61
N PHE A 35 3.42 -9.13 -12.86
CA PHE A 35 2.26 -9.28 -13.72
C PHE A 35 2.65 -9.57 -15.18
N VAL A 36 3.59 -8.81 -15.74
CA VAL A 36 4.06 -8.96 -17.12
C VAL A 36 4.70 -10.33 -17.37
N LEU A 37 5.39 -10.88 -16.37
CA LEU A 37 6.00 -12.21 -16.46
C LEU A 37 5.00 -13.34 -16.20
N LEU A 38 4.13 -13.19 -15.18
CA LEU A 38 3.16 -14.23 -14.84
C LEU A 38 2.09 -14.43 -15.90
N PHE A 39 1.62 -13.36 -16.51
CA PHE A 39 0.53 -13.44 -17.47
C PHE A 39 0.81 -14.38 -18.66
N PRO A 40 1.95 -14.28 -19.40
CA PRO A 40 2.28 -15.23 -20.46
C PRO A 40 2.65 -16.61 -19.91
N LEU A 41 3.33 -16.68 -18.76
CA LEU A 41 3.71 -17.95 -18.14
C LEU A 41 2.49 -18.79 -17.79
N LEU A 42 1.48 -18.20 -17.18
CA LEU A 42 0.23 -18.88 -16.85
C LEU A 42 -0.49 -19.37 -18.11
N LYS A 43 -0.53 -18.57 -19.17
CA LYS A 43 -1.08 -19.01 -20.47
C LYS A 43 -0.39 -20.25 -21.01
N MET A 44 0.91 -20.34 -20.85
CA MET A 44 1.71 -21.46 -21.34
C MET A 44 1.52 -22.71 -20.48
N MET A 45 1.54 -22.56 -19.14
CA MET A 45 1.54 -23.69 -18.21
C MET A 45 0.15 -24.26 -17.93
N PHE A 46 -0.89 -23.43 -17.91
CA PHE A 46 -2.24 -23.81 -17.47
C PHE A 46 -3.36 -23.47 -18.47
N PRO A 47 -3.26 -23.94 -19.74
CA PRO A 47 -4.21 -23.53 -20.78
C PRO A 47 -5.67 -23.92 -20.49
N LYS A 48 -5.90 -25.01 -19.75
CA LYS A 48 -7.26 -25.47 -19.37
C LYS A 48 -7.89 -24.61 -18.27
N THR A 49 -7.10 -24.25 -17.24
CA THR A 49 -7.54 -23.41 -16.12
C THR A 49 -7.82 -21.99 -16.61
N ILE A 50 -7.00 -21.50 -17.51
CA ILE A 50 -7.12 -20.18 -18.10
C ILE A 50 -8.38 -20.01 -18.95
N LYS A 51 -8.81 -21.06 -19.67
CA LYS A 51 -10.09 -21.02 -20.40
C LYS A 51 -11.28 -20.79 -19.48
N LYS A 52 -11.19 -21.21 -18.21
CA LYS A 52 -12.28 -21.10 -17.24
C LYS A 52 -12.27 -19.77 -16.46
N HIS A 53 -11.08 -19.28 -16.08
CA HIS A 53 -10.94 -18.17 -15.13
C HIS A 53 -10.27 -16.92 -15.71
N GLY A 54 -9.73 -16.98 -16.93
CA GLY A 54 -8.97 -15.91 -17.54
C GLY A 54 -7.53 -15.79 -17.01
N ALA A 55 -6.56 -15.67 -17.92
CA ALA A 55 -5.15 -15.51 -17.54
C ALA A 55 -4.88 -14.19 -16.83
N PHE A 56 -5.61 -13.14 -17.23
CA PHE A 56 -5.46 -11.81 -16.65
C PHE A 56 -5.83 -11.83 -15.18
N LEU A 57 -7.03 -12.28 -14.84
CA LEU A 57 -7.52 -12.32 -13.46
C LEU A 57 -6.62 -13.17 -12.57
N LEU A 58 -6.20 -14.36 -13.05
CA LEU A 58 -5.32 -15.20 -12.26
C LEU A 58 -3.94 -14.56 -12.01
N ALA A 59 -3.34 -13.93 -13.01
CA ALA A 59 -2.08 -13.20 -12.84
C ALA A 59 -2.24 -12.01 -11.90
N PHE A 60 -3.34 -11.28 -12.03
CA PHE A 60 -3.70 -10.15 -11.21
C PHE A 60 -3.84 -10.56 -9.73
N GLU A 61 -4.62 -11.58 -9.42
CA GLU A 61 -4.83 -12.09 -8.06
C GLU A 61 -3.52 -12.57 -7.41
N ILE A 62 -2.68 -13.30 -8.17
CA ILE A 62 -1.39 -13.76 -7.65
C ILE A 62 -0.48 -12.57 -7.31
N VAL A 63 -0.42 -11.56 -8.18
CA VAL A 63 0.41 -10.38 -7.93
C VAL A 63 -0.14 -9.57 -6.75
N ALA A 64 -1.45 -9.37 -6.66
CA ALA A 64 -2.12 -8.66 -5.59
C ALA A 64 -1.92 -9.32 -4.21
N PHE A 65 -1.76 -10.64 -4.18
CA PHE A 65 -1.55 -11.39 -2.94
C PHE A 65 -0.31 -10.91 -2.16
N PHE A 66 0.80 -10.58 -2.84
CA PHE A 66 2.06 -10.24 -2.17
C PHE A 66 2.00 -8.94 -1.37
N PRO A 67 1.55 -7.79 -1.91
CA PRO A 67 1.43 -6.57 -1.12
C PRO A 67 0.38 -6.72 0.00
N LEU A 68 -0.72 -7.42 -0.23
CA LEU A 68 -1.72 -7.67 0.82
C LEU A 68 -1.16 -8.54 1.95
N PHE A 69 -0.41 -9.60 1.62
CA PHE A 69 0.27 -10.42 2.62
C PHE A 69 1.31 -9.62 3.40
N TYR A 70 2.10 -8.78 2.72
CA TYR A 70 3.07 -7.90 3.36
C TYR A 70 2.39 -6.91 4.32
N CYS A 71 1.30 -6.26 3.91
CA CYS A 71 0.53 -5.36 4.77
C CYS A 71 -0.03 -6.11 6.00
N ALA A 72 -0.54 -7.32 5.81
CA ALA A 72 -1.02 -8.14 6.92
C ALA A 72 0.11 -8.53 7.89
N TYR A 73 1.28 -8.88 7.38
CA TYR A 73 2.46 -9.20 8.19
C TYR A 73 2.95 -7.99 8.99
N GLU A 74 3.13 -6.85 8.35
CA GLU A 74 3.58 -5.61 9.01
C GLU A 74 2.54 -5.11 10.02
N GLY A 75 1.25 -5.16 9.67
CA GLY A 75 0.18 -4.78 10.58
C GLY A 75 0.09 -5.69 11.80
N ALA A 76 0.20 -7.01 11.61
CA ALA A 76 0.24 -7.96 12.70
C ALA A 76 1.48 -7.74 13.60
N THR A 77 2.64 -7.50 12.99
CA THR A 77 3.88 -7.21 13.73
C THR A 77 3.76 -5.94 14.55
N ALA A 78 3.23 -4.87 13.97
CA ALA A 78 3.01 -3.60 14.66
C ALA A 78 2.01 -3.77 15.82
N TRP A 79 0.92 -4.50 15.59
CA TRP A 79 -0.12 -4.72 16.57
C TRP A 79 0.35 -5.59 17.76
N TRP A 80 0.96 -6.74 17.48
CA TRP A 80 1.30 -7.69 18.57
C TRP A 80 2.60 -7.40 19.30
N PHE A 81 3.58 -6.79 18.64
CA PHE A 81 4.93 -6.64 19.23
C PHE A 81 5.33 -5.20 19.53
N LYS A 82 4.55 -4.20 19.11
CA LYS A 82 4.93 -2.79 19.18
C LYS A 82 3.86 -1.86 19.77
N LEU A 83 2.79 -2.40 20.33
CA LEU A 83 1.72 -1.61 20.96
C LEU A 83 2.21 -0.78 22.15
N ASP A 84 3.30 -1.18 22.81
CA ASP A 84 3.87 -0.46 23.95
C ASP A 84 4.39 0.93 23.59
N ASP A 85 4.66 1.20 22.30
CA ASP A 85 5.11 2.50 21.82
C ASP A 85 3.98 3.55 21.80
N PHE A 86 2.71 3.13 21.92
CA PHE A 86 1.52 4.00 21.86
C PHE A 86 0.67 3.91 23.13
N THR A 87 1.26 4.17 24.27
CA THR A 87 0.60 4.00 25.58
C THR A 87 -0.30 5.19 25.95
N THR A 88 0.01 6.40 25.51
CA THR A 88 -0.78 7.61 25.78
C THR A 88 -1.67 8.00 24.60
N LYS A 89 -2.69 8.84 24.86
CA LYS A 89 -3.56 9.37 23.81
C LYS A 89 -2.78 10.22 22.81
N GLU A 90 -1.83 11.01 23.29
CA GLU A 90 -0.97 11.86 22.50
C GLU A 90 -0.09 11.01 21.56
N GLN A 91 0.48 9.92 22.07
CA GLN A 91 1.28 9.00 21.25
C GLN A 91 0.43 8.35 20.16
N ARG A 92 -0.80 7.91 20.47
CA ARG A 92 -1.70 7.32 19.45
C ARG A 92 -2.10 8.28 18.35
N LEU A 93 -2.13 9.59 18.64
CA LEU A 93 -2.48 10.60 17.66
C LEU A 93 -1.28 11.10 16.85
N TYR A 94 -0.12 11.27 17.51
CA TYR A 94 1.00 12.02 16.95
C TYR A 94 2.30 11.23 16.81
N ALA A 95 2.41 10.05 17.41
CA ALA A 95 3.61 9.24 17.22
C ALA A 95 3.60 8.55 15.84
N THR A 96 4.77 8.49 15.24
CA THR A 96 4.99 7.80 13.98
C THR A 96 5.48 6.36 14.23
N SER A 97 4.99 5.41 13.46
CA SER A 97 5.45 4.02 13.47
C SER A 97 6.09 3.67 12.13
N PRO A 98 7.32 3.13 12.11
CA PRO A 98 7.93 2.62 10.88
C PRO A 98 7.09 1.53 10.21
N HIS A 99 6.46 0.65 11.00
CA HIS A 99 5.58 -0.41 10.48
C HIS A 99 4.33 0.17 9.83
N ALA A 100 3.66 1.14 10.47
CA ALA A 100 2.51 1.82 9.89
C ALA A 100 2.89 2.53 8.60
N ARG A 101 4.06 3.19 8.56
CA ARG A 101 4.57 3.82 7.35
C ARG A 101 4.78 2.79 6.22
N ASN A 102 5.40 1.66 6.52
CA ASN A 102 5.62 0.59 5.55
C ASN A 102 4.29 0.06 4.99
N VAL A 103 3.29 -0.17 5.85
CA VAL A 103 1.94 -0.58 5.43
C VAL A 103 1.32 0.47 4.51
N LEU A 104 1.36 1.75 4.90
CA LEU A 104 0.77 2.84 4.12
C LEU A 104 1.44 3.00 2.76
N GLN A 105 2.77 2.93 2.69
CA GLN A 105 3.51 3.02 1.42
C GLN A 105 3.26 1.81 0.51
N CYS A 106 3.25 0.60 1.07
CA CYS A 106 2.92 -0.61 0.32
C CYS A 106 1.48 -0.55 -0.20
N ASN A 107 0.53 -0.16 0.66
CA ASN A 107 -0.88 -0.06 0.28
C ASN A 107 -1.11 1.06 -0.74
N PHE A 108 -0.44 2.21 -0.61
CA PHE A 108 -0.49 3.27 -1.62
C PHE A 108 -0.02 2.77 -2.99
N ALA A 109 1.12 2.07 -3.02
CA ALA A 109 1.64 1.48 -4.25
C ALA A 109 0.66 0.45 -4.82
N PHE A 110 0.11 -0.43 -3.99
CA PHE A 110 -0.85 -1.44 -4.39
C PHE A 110 -2.14 -0.82 -4.95
N GLN A 111 -2.76 0.11 -4.25
CA GLN A 111 -4.01 0.75 -4.70
C GLN A 111 -3.79 1.55 -6.00
N THR A 112 -2.63 2.18 -6.14
CA THR A 112 -2.27 2.88 -7.38
C THR A 112 -2.08 1.91 -8.54
N TRP A 113 -1.35 0.81 -8.32
CA TRP A 113 -1.14 -0.23 -9.32
C TRP A 113 -2.46 -0.89 -9.72
N ASP A 114 -3.27 -1.26 -8.74
CA ASP A 114 -4.57 -1.91 -8.91
C ASP A 114 -5.53 -1.02 -9.71
N PHE A 115 -5.60 0.27 -9.41
CA PHE A 115 -6.40 1.22 -10.17
C PHE A 115 -6.09 1.17 -11.68
N PHE A 116 -4.80 1.24 -12.06
CA PHE A 116 -4.41 1.19 -13.47
C PHE A 116 -4.54 -0.20 -14.08
N ALA A 117 -4.20 -1.25 -13.36
CA ALA A 117 -4.32 -2.63 -13.83
C ALA A 117 -5.80 -3.02 -14.04
N SER A 118 -6.68 -2.60 -13.14
CA SER A 118 -8.12 -2.85 -13.25
C SER A 118 -8.75 -2.19 -14.46
N MET A 119 -8.25 -1.04 -14.92
CA MET A 119 -8.74 -0.39 -16.16
C MET A 119 -8.46 -1.21 -17.43
N LEU A 120 -7.52 -2.15 -17.38
CA LEU A 120 -7.14 -2.98 -18.53
C LEU A 120 -8.09 -4.15 -18.78
N HIS A 121 -9.03 -4.44 -17.86
CA HIS A 121 -9.90 -5.59 -17.97
C HIS A 121 -11.34 -5.26 -17.56
N LYS A 122 -12.32 -5.61 -18.42
CA LYS A 122 -13.73 -5.25 -18.23
C LYS A 122 -14.35 -5.73 -16.91
N GLU A 123 -13.93 -6.87 -16.41
CA GLU A 123 -14.48 -7.45 -15.17
C GLU A 123 -14.00 -6.73 -13.92
N THR A 124 -12.83 -6.07 -13.99
CA THR A 124 -12.24 -5.31 -12.89
C THR A 124 -12.45 -3.79 -13.02
N ALA A 125 -12.83 -3.29 -14.21
CA ALA A 125 -13.02 -1.87 -14.51
C ALA A 125 -14.37 -1.30 -14.04
N ALA A 126 -15.03 -1.92 -13.04
CA ALA A 126 -16.26 -1.36 -12.48
C ALA A 126 -16.00 0.03 -11.86
N PRO A 127 -16.83 1.05 -12.14
CA PRO A 127 -16.59 2.41 -11.66
C PRO A 127 -16.47 2.50 -10.13
N GLU A 128 -17.24 1.69 -9.41
CA GLU A 128 -17.21 1.61 -7.95
C GLU A 128 -15.87 1.11 -7.43
N MET A 129 -15.29 0.10 -8.10
CA MET A 129 -13.99 -0.46 -7.76
C MET A 129 -12.86 0.55 -8.06
N LEU A 130 -12.90 1.18 -9.21
CA LEU A 130 -11.94 2.22 -9.56
C LEU A 130 -12.00 3.41 -8.59
N ALA A 131 -13.20 3.86 -8.23
CA ALA A 131 -13.38 4.90 -7.23
C ALA A 131 -12.84 4.48 -5.85
N HIS A 132 -13.05 3.20 -5.45
CA HIS A 132 -12.51 2.65 -4.22
C HIS A 132 -10.98 2.69 -4.21
N HIS A 133 -10.31 2.18 -5.25
CA HIS A 133 -8.85 2.17 -5.33
C HIS A 133 -8.26 3.58 -5.34
N LEU A 134 -8.88 4.50 -6.09
CA LEU A 134 -8.45 5.90 -6.11
C LEU A 134 -8.58 6.55 -4.73
N LEU A 135 -9.71 6.37 -4.05
CA LEU A 135 -9.93 6.92 -2.72
C LEU A 135 -8.96 6.32 -1.70
N ALA A 136 -8.76 5.00 -1.74
CA ALA A 136 -7.81 4.32 -0.86
C ALA A 136 -6.37 4.80 -1.08
N ALA A 137 -5.94 5.00 -2.34
CA ALA A 137 -4.63 5.57 -2.66
C ALA A 137 -4.48 7.00 -2.09
N LEU A 138 -5.50 7.85 -2.25
CA LEU A 138 -5.50 9.22 -1.71
C LEU A 138 -5.42 9.23 -0.18
N LEU A 139 -6.14 8.35 0.49
CA LEU A 139 -6.09 8.22 1.96
C LEU A 139 -4.70 7.77 2.43
N CYS A 140 -4.09 6.79 1.75
CA CYS A 140 -2.72 6.37 2.05
C CYS A 140 -1.72 7.50 1.81
N TYR A 141 -1.83 8.23 0.69
CA TYR A 141 -1.00 9.39 0.41
C TYR A 141 -1.08 10.43 1.54
N TRP A 142 -2.28 10.78 1.96
CA TRP A 142 -2.48 11.71 3.08
C TRP A 142 -1.87 11.21 4.38
N ALA A 143 -2.06 9.94 4.71
CA ALA A 143 -1.51 9.37 5.94
C ALA A 143 0.04 9.31 5.92
N ILE A 144 0.67 9.14 4.74
CA ILE A 144 2.13 9.19 4.60
C ILE A 144 2.66 10.63 4.75
N THR A 145 1.98 11.61 4.15
CA THR A 145 2.43 13.00 4.11
C THR A 145 2.07 13.80 5.36
N MET A 146 1.07 13.35 6.09
CA MET A 146 0.63 13.93 7.36
C MET A 146 0.88 12.92 8.48
N PRO A 147 2.04 12.95 9.17
CA PRO A 147 2.45 11.91 10.11
C PRO A 147 1.68 12.01 11.44
N TYR A 148 0.37 11.83 11.39
CA TYR A 148 -0.46 11.67 12.56
C TYR A 148 -1.46 10.53 12.35
N MET A 149 -1.95 9.97 13.45
CA MET A 149 -2.90 8.84 13.45
C MET A 149 -2.33 7.53 12.86
N HIS A 150 -1.01 7.35 12.81
CA HIS A 150 -0.38 6.10 12.33
C HIS A 150 -0.84 4.88 13.13
N TYR A 151 -1.15 5.04 14.40
CA TYR A 151 -1.71 3.98 15.24
C TYR A 151 -3.01 3.38 14.69
N TYR A 152 -3.83 4.19 14.02
CA TYR A 152 -5.11 3.75 13.47
C TYR A 152 -5.01 3.25 12.02
N GLY A 153 -3.85 3.36 11.41
CA GLY A 153 -3.58 2.91 10.04
C GLY A 153 -2.97 1.50 9.93
N VAL A 154 -2.79 0.83 11.08
CA VAL A 154 -2.14 -0.48 11.16
C VAL A 154 -3.14 -1.59 11.40
#